data_4666074487186e9acd6b37582d820550
#
_entry.id   4666074487186e9acd6b37582d820550
#
_cell.length_a   1.000
_cell.length_b   1.000
_cell.length_c   1.000
_cell.angle_alpha   90.00
_cell.angle_beta   90.00
_cell.angle_gamma   90.00
#
_symmetry.space_group_name_H-M   'P 1'
#
loop_
_entity.id
_entity.type
_entity.pdbx_description
1 polymer ?
#
loop_
_entity_poly.entity_id
_entity_poly.type
_entity_poly.pdbx_seq_one_letter_code
_entity_poly.pdbx_strand_id
1 'polypeptide(L)'
;SLVGSEMCIRDRVEIMIPAVSDIAFTPDASFYIAHKLMKKGAKIYLFNGGFHHSKIMMVDSTFCTVGTANLNSRSLRYDYETNAFIFDPKTTNELNAMFERDVQNSTLLTPEVWKKRSGWKKFVGWVGNLMTPFL
;
A
#
# COMPACT_ATOMS: atom_id res chain seq x y z
N SER A 1 -17.09 3.96 -12.90
CA SER A 1 -17.14 5.42 -12.97
C SER A 1 -16.06 5.99 -12.05
N LEU A 2 -15.01 6.54 -12.64
CA LEU A 2 -13.81 7.07 -11.95
C LEU A 2 -13.99 8.51 -11.42
N VAL A 3 -15.19 9.06 -11.52
CA VAL A 3 -15.46 10.46 -11.17
C VAL A 3 -15.42 10.70 -9.65
N GLY A 4 -15.69 9.69 -8.84
CA GLY A 4 -15.60 9.81 -7.38
C GLY A 4 -14.16 9.79 -6.83
N SER A 5 -13.22 9.19 -7.54
CA SER A 5 -11.82 9.13 -7.12
C SER A 5 -11.05 10.43 -7.37
N GLU A 6 -11.47 11.25 -8.33
CA GLU A 6 -10.80 12.52 -8.61
C GLU A 6 -11.07 13.59 -7.55
N MET A 7 -12.20 13.52 -6.86
CA MET A 7 -12.50 14.44 -5.75
C MET A 7 -11.72 14.08 -4.48
N CYS A 8 -11.38 12.81 -4.29
CA CYS A 8 -10.52 12.36 -3.19
C CYS A 8 -9.03 12.55 -3.46
N ILE A 9 -8.60 12.72 -4.71
CA ILE A 9 -7.19 12.90 -5.11
C ILE A 9 -6.64 14.29 -4.76
N ARG A 10 -7.46 15.22 -4.34
CA ARG A 10 -6.97 16.49 -3.78
C ARG A 10 -6.36 16.31 -2.39
N ASP A 11 -6.68 15.24 -1.74
CA ASP A 11 -6.22 14.92 -0.41
C ASP A 11 -5.09 13.91 -0.50
N ARG A 12 -4.17 14.00 0.39
CA ARG A 12 -2.92 13.25 0.45
C ARG A 12 -3.20 11.75 0.60
N VAL A 13 -2.92 10.96 -0.42
CA VAL A 13 -2.92 9.50 -0.33
C VAL A 13 -1.51 9.03 -0.01
N GLU A 14 -1.35 8.37 1.11
CA GLU A 14 -0.09 7.81 1.59
C GLU A 14 -0.23 6.32 1.80
N ILE A 15 0.73 5.56 1.30
CA ILE A 15 0.71 4.10 1.35
C ILE A 15 2.05 3.61 1.88
N MET A 16 2.02 2.73 2.85
CA MET A 16 3.20 2.06 3.36
C MET A 16 3.19 0.59 2.93
N ILE A 17 4.30 0.14 2.38
CA ILE A 17 4.53 -1.26 2.03
C ILE A 17 5.86 -1.72 2.61
N PRO A 18 6.03 -3.01 2.95
CA PRO A 18 7.31 -3.52 3.41
C PRO A 18 8.38 -3.38 2.32
N ALA A 19 9.58 -2.94 2.70
CA ALA A 19 10.73 -2.89 1.81
C ALA A 19 11.25 -4.29 1.46
N VAL A 20 11.05 -5.24 2.38
CA VAL A 20 11.44 -6.65 2.27
C VAL A 20 10.21 -7.52 2.46
N SER A 21 10.06 -8.56 1.68
CA SER A 21 9.00 -9.57 1.82
C SER A 21 9.65 -10.96 1.91
N ASP A 22 8.99 -11.85 2.60
CA ASP A 22 9.33 -13.26 2.78
C ASP A 22 9.05 -14.12 1.54
N ILE A 23 8.26 -13.61 0.58
CA ILE A 23 7.93 -14.32 -0.66
C ILE A 23 8.69 -13.71 -1.85
N ALA A 24 9.45 -14.53 -2.56
CA ALA A 24 10.43 -14.08 -3.57
C ALA A 24 9.86 -13.25 -4.74
N PHE A 25 8.62 -13.49 -5.17
CA PHE A 25 8.02 -12.85 -6.35
C PHE A 25 6.99 -11.76 -6.03
N THR A 26 6.35 -11.82 -4.87
CA THR A 26 5.29 -10.89 -4.46
C THR A 26 5.77 -9.44 -4.33
N PRO A 27 7.01 -9.16 -3.86
CA PRO A 27 7.49 -7.79 -3.75
C PRO A 27 7.53 -7.05 -5.07
N ASP A 28 7.98 -7.70 -6.14
CA ASP A 28 8.19 -7.03 -7.42
C ASP A 28 6.86 -6.62 -8.06
N ALA A 29 5.78 -7.41 -7.91
CA ALA A 29 4.44 -7.04 -8.33
C ALA A 29 3.89 -5.86 -7.50
N SER A 30 4.04 -5.91 -6.18
CA SER A 30 3.62 -4.83 -5.27
C SER A 30 4.38 -3.52 -5.57
N PHE A 31 5.68 -3.60 -5.81
CA PHE A 31 6.48 -2.43 -6.22
C PHE A 31 6.07 -1.87 -7.58
N TYR A 32 5.65 -2.71 -8.52
CA TYR A 32 5.17 -2.25 -9.82
C TYR A 32 3.84 -1.48 -9.68
N ILE A 33 2.91 -1.99 -8.86
CA ILE A 33 1.65 -1.31 -8.54
C ILE A 33 1.93 0.00 -7.79
N ALA A 34 2.81 -0.03 -6.78
CA ALA A 34 3.24 1.15 -6.04
C ALA A 34 3.79 2.24 -6.96
N HIS A 35 4.61 1.87 -7.94
CA HIS A 35 5.10 2.81 -8.95
C HIS A 35 3.98 3.43 -9.79
N LYS A 36 2.96 2.66 -10.17
CA LYS A 36 1.78 3.20 -10.88
C LYS A 36 1.01 4.20 -10.01
N LEU A 37 0.83 3.89 -8.72
CA LEU A 37 0.14 4.78 -7.78
C LEU A 37 0.94 6.05 -7.51
N MET A 38 2.26 5.94 -7.37
CA MET A 38 3.16 7.08 -7.26
C MET A 38 3.02 8.04 -8.46
N LYS A 39 2.93 7.50 -9.69
CA LYS A 39 2.69 8.33 -10.90
C LYS A 39 1.36 9.05 -10.89
N LYS A 40 0.38 8.58 -10.11
CA LYS A 40 -0.93 9.21 -9.92
C LYS A 40 -0.96 10.18 -8.73
N GLY A 41 0.18 10.41 -8.08
CA GLY A 41 0.32 11.39 -7.00
C GLY A 41 0.30 10.80 -5.59
N ALA A 42 0.15 9.48 -5.42
CA ALA A 42 0.25 8.86 -4.10
C ALA A 42 1.71 8.86 -3.60
N LYS A 43 1.90 9.11 -2.30
CA LYS A 43 3.18 8.94 -1.63
C LYS A 43 3.32 7.49 -1.17
N ILE A 44 4.38 6.84 -1.56
CA ILE A 44 4.64 5.44 -1.21
C ILE A 44 5.86 5.38 -0.30
N TYR A 45 5.69 4.82 0.88
CA TYR A 45 6.75 4.60 1.86
C TYR A 45 7.14 3.12 1.90
N LEU A 46 8.43 2.88 1.78
CA LEU A 46 9.04 1.55 1.89
C LEU A 46 9.52 1.36 3.33
N PHE A 47 8.80 0.60 4.12
CA PHE A 47 9.11 0.39 5.53
C PHE A 47 10.37 -0.47 5.70
N ASN A 48 11.36 0.04 6.44
CA ASN A 48 12.66 -0.61 6.64
C ASN A 48 12.74 -1.42 7.95
N GLY A 49 11.72 -1.35 8.80
CA GLY A 49 11.70 -1.98 10.12
C GLY A 49 11.43 -3.50 10.13
N GLY A 50 11.53 -4.17 8.97
CA GLY A 50 11.30 -5.60 8.84
C GLY A 50 9.99 -5.95 8.11
N PHE A 51 9.48 -7.15 8.37
CA PHE A 51 8.24 -7.61 7.75
C PHE A 51 7.01 -6.92 8.36
N HIS A 52 6.26 -6.22 7.53
CA HIS A 52 5.06 -5.49 7.93
C HIS A 52 3.83 -6.14 7.29
N HIS A 53 2.98 -6.76 8.11
CA HIS A 53 1.81 -7.50 7.63
C HIS A 53 0.47 -6.90 8.05
N SER A 54 0.47 -5.67 8.57
CA SER A 54 -0.75 -4.97 8.96
C SER A 54 -1.59 -4.58 7.75
N LYS A 55 -2.90 -4.72 7.88
CA LYS A 55 -3.88 -4.25 6.90
C LYS A 55 -4.73 -3.22 7.60
N ILE A 56 -4.28 -1.99 7.51
CA ILE A 56 -4.87 -0.83 8.17
C ILE A 56 -5.12 0.23 7.11
N MET A 57 -6.29 0.83 7.15
CA MET A 57 -6.61 2.01 6.37
C MET A 57 -7.18 3.06 7.31
N MET A 58 -6.71 4.29 7.19
CA MET A 58 -7.25 5.45 7.89
C MET A 58 -7.78 6.44 6.85
N VAL A 59 -8.92 7.02 7.15
CA VAL A 59 -9.52 8.07 6.32
C VAL A 59 -9.70 9.31 7.19
N ASP A 60 -8.96 10.33 6.86
CA ASP A 60 -8.86 11.57 7.63
C ASP A 60 -8.52 11.27 9.10
N SER A 61 -9.25 11.88 10.02
CA SER A 61 -9.09 11.61 11.47
C SER A 61 -10.36 11.02 12.08
N THR A 62 -11.22 10.41 11.30
CA THR A 62 -12.58 10.03 11.75
C THR A 62 -12.89 8.56 11.61
N PHE A 63 -12.24 7.88 10.69
CA PHE A 63 -12.54 6.50 10.34
C PHE A 63 -11.26 5.69 10.11
N CYS A 64 -11.27 4.46 10.60
CA CYS A 64 -10.23 3.49 10.25
C CYS A 64 -10.80 2.08 10.10
N THR A 65 -10.07 1.25 9.38
CA THR A 65 -10.34 -0.19 9.30
C THR A 65 -9.06 -0.97 9.59
N VAL A 66 -9.21 -2.04 10.35
CA VAL A 66 -8.13 -2.96 10.71
C VAL A 66 -8.63 -4.38 10.50
N GLY A 67 -7.86 -5.21 9.82
CA GLY A 67 -8.30 -6.58 9.58
C GLY A 67 -7.34 -7.45 8.80
N THR A 68 -7.88 -8.42 8.09
CA THR A 68 -7.11 -9.40 7.33
C THR A 68 -7.06 -9.09 5.84
N ALA A 69 -7.97 -8.25 5.32
CA ALA A 69 -8.09 -7.95 3.90
C ALA A 69 -6.90 -7.16 3.34
N ASN A 70 -6.23 -7.72 2.34
CA ASN A 70 -5.24 -7.02 1.55
C ASN A 70 -5.90 -6.20 0.42
N LEU A 71 -5.24 -5.13 -0.03
CA LEU A 71 -5.66 -4.37 -1.21
C LEU A 71 -5.24 -5.08 -2.51
N ASN A 72 -5.70 -6.31 -2.69
CA ASN A 72 -5.48 -7.09 -3.90
C ASN A 72 -6.79 -7.72 -4.40
N SER A 73 -6.77 -8.22 -5.63
CA SER A 73 -7.96 -8.79 -6.27
C SER A 73 -8.46 -10.03 -5.54
N ARG A 74 -7.58 -10.80 -4.94
CA ARG A 74 -7.91 -12.03 -4.25
C ARG A 74 -8.68 -11.75 -2.97
N SER A 75 -8.14 -10.94 -2.06
CA SER A 75 -8.84 -10.58 -0.81
C SER A 75 -10.15 -9.84 -1.06
N LEU A 76 -10.22 -9.01 -2.12
CA LEU A 76 -11.41 -8.22 -2.40
C LEU A 76 -12.53 -8.97 -3.14
N ARG A 77 -12.26 -10.18 -3.67
CA ARG A 77 -13.23 -10.91 -4.51
C ARG A 77 -13.46 -12.35 -4.11
N TYR A 78 -12.46 -13.01 -3.54
CA TYR A 78 -12.47 -14.48 -3.41
C TYR A 78 -12.21 -14.98 -2.00
N ASP A 79 -11.38 -14.30 -1.20
CA ASP A 79 -11.03 -14.75 0.13
C ASP A 79 -12.10 -14.34 1.16
N TYR A 80 -12.28 -15.17 2.18
CA TYR A 80 -13.03 -14.79 3.37
C TYR A 80 -12.15 -13.92 4.27
N GLU A 81 -12.53 -12.66 4.44
CA GLU A 81 -11.77 -11.67 5.17
C GLU A 81 -12.60 -11.09 6.32
N THR A 82 -11.94 -10.70 7.38
CA THR A 82 -12.58 -10.04 8.53
C THR A 82 -11.93 -8.70 8.77
N ASN A 83 -12.71 -7.64 8.70
CA ASN A 83 -12.26 -6.28 9.01
C ASN A 83 -13.16 -5.63 10.06
N ALA A 84 -12.56 -5.00 11.05
CA ALA A 84 -13.22 -4.07 11.94
C ALA A 84 -13.30 -2.70 11.26
N PHE A 85 -14.47 -2.09 11.27
CA PHE A 85 -14.73 -0.73 10.80
C PHE A 85 -14.96 0.14 12.03
N ILE A 86 -14.10 1.10 12.28
CA ILE A 86 -14.03 1.87 13.52
C ILE A 86 -14.27 3.34 13.18
N PHE A 87 -15.38 3.87 13.68
CA PHE A 87 -15.78 5.27 13.53
C PHE A 87 -15.49 6.02 14.83
N ASP A 88 -14.21 6.10 15.17
CA ASP A 88 -13.75 6.77 16.38
C ASP A 88 -12.53 7.64 16.09
N PRO A 89 -12.62 8.96 16.27
CA PRO A 89 -11.51 9.88 16.03
C PRO A 89 -10.28 9.61 16.90
N LYS A 90 -10.48 9.16 18.15
CA LYS A 90 -9.36 8.88 19.05
C LYS A 90 -8.52 7.73 18.52
N THR A 91 -9.15 6.59 18.24
CA THR A 91 -8.47 5.41 17.69
C THR A 91 -7.83 5.71 16.34
N THR A 92 -8.54 6.45 15.46
CA THR A 92 -8.01 6.82 14.15
C THR A 92 -6.76 7.71 14.27
N ASN A 93 -6.76 8.67 15.21
CA ASN A 93 -5.59 9.53 15.45
C ASN A 93 -4.42 8.78 16.09
N GLU A 94 -4.66 7.79 16.94
CA GLU A 94 -3.62 6.92 17.47
C GLU A 94 -2.94 6.10 16.35
N LEU A 95 -3.72 5.57 15.40
CA LEU A 95 -3.19 4.87 14.23
C LEU A 95 -2.45 5.82 13.28
N ASN A 96 -2.95 7.03 13.06
CA ASN A 96 -2.23 8.05 12.30
C ASN A 96 -0.87 8.38 12.93
N ALA A 97 -0.82 8.56 14.25
CA ALA A 97 0.42 8.82 14.96
C ALA A 97 1.41 7.63 14.88
N MET A 98 0.91 6.39 14.85
CA MET A 98 1.73 5.21 14.61
C MET A 98 2.28 5.21 13.19
N PHE A 99 1.45 5.47 12.19
CA PHE A 99 1.87 5.57 10.78
C PHE A 99 2.97 6.64 10.60
N GLU A 100 2.82 7.82 11.19
CA GLU A 100 3.83 8.90 11.10
C GLU A 100 5.17 8.50 11.75
N ARG A 101 5.16 7.71 12.84
CA ARG A 101 6.40 7.14 13.41
C ARG A 101 7.06 6.16 12.46
N ASP A 102 6.27 5.31 11.81
CA ASP A 102 6.77 4.32 10.86
C ASP A 102 7.30 4.96 9.58
N VAL A 103 6.73 6.09 9.16
CA VAL A 103 7.25 6.92 8.06
C VAL A 103 8.68 7.36 8.32
N GLN A 104 9.05 7.69 9.56
CA GLN A 104 10.42 8.09 9.92
C GLN A 104 11.42 6.94 9.71
N ASN A 105 10.95 5.68 9.78
CA ASN A 105 11.77 4.49 9.52
C ASN A 105 11.51 3.91 8.12
N SER A 106 11.11 4.74 7.19
CA SER A 106 10.75 4.33 5.84
C SER A 106 11.52 5.12 4.79
N THR A 107 11.65 4.54 3.61
CA THR A 107 12.23 5.21 2.43
C THR A 107 11.11 5.62 1.49
N LEU A 108 11.02 6.91 1.14
CA LEU A 108 10.07 7.40 0.15
C LEU A 108 10.42 6.83 -1.23
N LEU A 109 9.45 6.21 -1.89
CA LEU A 109 9.60 5.76 -3.27
C LEU A 109 9.54 6.97 -4.20
N THR A 110 10.68 7.31 -4.78
CA THR A 110 10.81 8.37 -5.79
C THR A 110 11.12 7.77 -7.16
N PRO A 111 10.97 8.55 -8.26
CA PRO A 111 11.39 8.10 -9.58
C PRO A 111 12.86 7.66 -9.65
N GLU A 112 13.73 8.27 -8.85
CA GLU A 112 15.16 7.93 -8.75
C GLU A 112 15.35 6.56 -8.08
N VAL A 113 14.64 6.31 -6.98
CA VAL A 113 14.65 5.01 -6.28
C VAL A 113 14.12 3.92 -7.21
N TRP A 114 13.04 4.20 -7.94
CA TRP A 114 12.51 3.27 -8.95
C TRP A 114 13.50 2.99 -10.08
N LYS A 115 14.19 4.01 -10.59
CA LYS A 115 15.19 3.86 -11.68
C LYS A 115 16.35 2.95 -11.28
N LYS A 116 16.79 3.01 -10.02
CA LYS A 116 17.88 2.18 -9.47
C LYS A 116 17.55 0.68 -9.42
N ARG A 117 16.28 0.29 -9.48
CA ARG A 117 15.90 -1.13 -9.52
C ARG A 117 16.34 -1.76 -10.84
N SER A 118 16.85 -3.00 -10.75
CA SER A 118 17.31 -3.74 -11.95
C SER A 118 16.18 -3.93 -12.95
N GLY A 119 16.52 -3.95 -14.25
CA GLY A 119 15.55 -4.17 -15.33
C GLY A 119 14.82 -5.51 -15.19
N TRP A 120 15.51 -6.54 -14.70
CA TRP A 120 14.93 -7.86 -14.43
C TRP A 120 13.82 -7.79 -13.39
N LYS A 121 14.04 -7.13 -12.26
CA LYS A 121 13.02 -6.94 -11.21
C LYS A 121 11.81 -6.14 -11.72
N LYS A 122 12.02 -5.17 -12.59
CA LYS A 122 10.92 -4.42 -13.23
C LYS A 122 10.11 -5.31 -14.16
N PHE A 123 10.78 -6.16 -14.94
CA PHE A 123 10.13 -7.13 -15.83
C PHE A 123 9.31 -8.18 -15.02
N VAL A 124 9.91 -8.75 -13.99
CA VAL A 124 9.22 -9.70 -13.08
C VAL A 124 8.00 -9.04 -12.43
N GLY A 125 8.12 -7.79 -11.99
CA GLY A 125 7.01 -7.02 -11.44
C GLY A 125 5.89 -6.76 -12.45
N TRP A 126 6.24 -6.50 -13.70
CA TRP A 126 5.26 -6.35 -14.79
C TRP A 126 4.52 -7.66 -15.08
N VAL A 127 5.25 -8.78 -15.18
CA VAL A 127 4.64 -10.13 -15.35
C VAL A 127 3.76 -10.48 -14.16
N GLY A 128 4.24 -10.25 -12.92
CA GLY A 128 3.46 -10.48 -11.70
C GLY A 128 2.17 -9.66 -11.68
N ASN A 129 2.21 -8.40 -12.13
CA ASN A 129 1.00 -7.58 -12.25
C ASN A 129 0.03 -8.11 -13.32
N LEU A 130 0.51 -8.70 -14.40
CA LEU A 130 -0.35 -9.33 -15.40
C LEU A 130 -1.06 -10.56 -14.84
N MET A 131 -0.41 -11.28 -13.91
CA MET A 131 -0.97 -12.46 -13.26
C MET A 131 -1.84 -12.14 -12.02
N THR A 132 -1.88 -10.90 -11.58
CA THR A 132 -2.66 -10.46 -10.39
C THR A 132 -4.14 -10.88 -10.41
N PRO A 133 -4.85 -10.97 -11.57
CA PRO A 133 -6.22 -11.47 -11.60
C PRO A 133 -6.37 -12.96 -11.24
N PHE A 134 -5.26 -13.71 -11.28
CA PHE A 134 -5.21 -15.16 -11.03
C PHE A 134 -4.53 -15.52 -9.70
N LEU A 135 -3.96 -14.53 -9.02
CA LEU A 135 -3.33 -14.60 -7.70
C LEU A 135 -4.22 -13.89 -6.68
#